data_52dc937bb5c188807f14a771c741b44a
#
_entry.id   52dc937bb5c188807f14a771c741b44a
#
_cell.length_a   1.000
_cell.length_b   1.000
_cell.length_c   1.000
_cell.angle_alpha   90.00
_cell.angle_beta   90.00
_cell.angle_gamma   90.00
#
_symmetry.space_group_name_H-M   'P 1'
#
loop_
_entity.id
_entity.type
_entity.pdbx_description
1 polymer ?
#
loop_
_entity_poly.entity_id
_entity_poly.type
_entity_poly.pdbx_seq_one_letter_code
_entity_poly.pdbx_strand_id
1 'polypeptide(L)'
;MPDQLTSRHNDTTPNSGQDAALPLGMPATRKLSAHDLGLVSLALLNEGESYGSRLSDHIEQLSNGFYRPSPGMLYPVLGGLTERGLVSQQRQGRRKYYRLTDEGHAYLNEYATTARRVRARLESAGRKLNALFASLSQTLDDETEAMPLAQDMLGARMDLKAALHESRHASPAAQRRILLLLQDTAARIRDEAQR
;
A
#
# COMPACT_ATOMS: atom_id res chain seq x y z
N MET A 1 -45.68 -27.17 -36.77
CA MET A 1 -45.40 -25.98 -36.00
C MET A 1 -44.28 -26.30 -35.05
N PRO A 2 -42.99 -25.96 -35.38
CA PRO A 2 -41.88 -26.28 -34.51
C PRO A 2 -41.60 -25.14 -33.54
N ASP A 3 -41.32 -25.55 -32.32
CA ASP A 3 -40.89 -24.82 -31.16
C ASP A 3 -39.50 -24.21 -31.38
N GLN A 4 -39.34 -22.89 -31.15
CA GLN A 4 -38.06 -22.23 -31.19
C GLN A 4 -37.56 -21.99 -29.77
N LEU A 5 -36.66 -22.86 -29.33
CA LEU A 5 -35.81 -22.69 -28.16
C LEU A 5 -34.73 -21.63 -28.45
N THR A 6 -34.92 -20.43 -27.98
CA THR A 6 -33.87 -19.39 -27.99
C THR A 6 -32.89 -19.62 -26.84
N SER A 7 -31.74 -20.18 -27.17
CA SER A 7 -30.57 -20.23 -26.31
C SER A 7 -30.09 -18.82 -26.00
N ARG A 8 -30.22 -18.42 -24.73
CA ARG A 8 -29.52 -17.22 -24.22
C ARG A 8 -28.06 -17.56 -23.96
N HIS A 9 -27.21 -17.14 -24.88
CA HIS A 9 -25.78 -17.05 -24.64
C HIS A 9 -25.53 -16.03 -23.55
N ASN A 10 -24.98 -16.50 -22.48
CA ASN A 10 -24.48 -15.67 -21.40
C ASN A 10 -23.03 -15.30 -21.75
N ASP A 11 -22.86 -14.25 -22.56
CA ASP A 11 -21.55 -13.68 -22.85
C ASP A 11 -21.05 -12.97 -21.59
N THR A 12 -20.31 -13.72 -20.78
CA THR A 12 -19.49 -13.15 -19.73
C THR A 12 -18.24 -12.56 -20.39
N THR A 13 -18.35 -11.33 -20.86
CA THR A 13 -17.18 -10.54 -21.27
C THR A 13 -16.27 -10.35 -20.06
N PRO A 14 -14.99 -10.73 -20.12
CA PRO A 14 -14.05 -10.36 -19.09
C PRO A 14 -13.86 -8.84 -19.15
N ASN A 15 -14.21 -8.18 -18.07
CA ASN A 15 -13.99 -6.76 -17.88
C ASN A 15 -12.48 -6.47 -17.93
N SER A 16 -12.00 -6.17 -19.12
CA SER A 16 -10.68 -5.61 -19.38
C SER A 16 -10.69 -4.17 -18.87
N GLY A 17 -10.48 -4.04 -17.55
CA GLY A 17 -10.19 -2.77 -16.92
C GLY A 17 -8.96 -2.15 -17.60
N GLN A 18 -9.22 -1.14 -18.43
CA GLN A 18 -8.20 -0.34 -19.10
C GLN A 18 -7.23 0.18 -18.05
N ASP A 19 -5.96 -0.20 -18.20
CA ASP A 19 -4.83 0.36 -17.45
C ASP A 19 -4.69 1.84 -17.84
N ALA A 20 -5.36 2.71 -17.11
CA ALA A 20 -5.11 4.14 -17.19
C ALA A 20 -3.69 4.38 -16.64
N ALA A 21 -2.70 4.42 -17.52
CA ALA A 21 -1.37 4.90 -17.18
C ALA A 21 -1.48 6.37 -16.78
N LEU A 22 -0.92 6.72 -15.63
CA LEU A 22 -0.75 8.12 -15.27
C LEU A 22 0.16 8.83 -16.30
N PRO A 23 0.01 10.15 -16.54
CA PRO A 23 0.69 10.87 -17.62
C PRO A 23 2.22 10.79 -17.64
N LEU A 24 2.85 10.24 -16.61
CA LEU A 24 4.30 10.10 -16.43
C LEU A 24 4.80 8.67 -16.59
N GLY A 25 4.04 7.77 -17.24
CA GLY A 25 4.46 6.36 -17.39
C GLY A 25 4.56 5.61 -16.08
N MET A 26 4.02 6.15 -14.99
CA MET A 26 3.87 5.43 -13.74
C MET A 26 2.84 4.32 -13.94
N PRO A 27 3.15 3.07 -13.56
CA PRO A 27 2.12 2.06 -13.51
C PRO A 27 1.01 2.59 -12.58
N ALA A 28 -0.23 2.61 -13.08
CA ALA A 28 -1.38 2.90 -12.24
C ALA A 28 -1.21 2.09 -10.96
N THR A 29 -1.36 2.74 -9.82
CA THR A 29 -1.27 2.08 -8.51
C THR A 29 -2.37 1.05 -8.42
N ARG A 30 -2.20 -0.09 -9.05
CA ARG A 30 -3.09 -1.21 -8.82
C ARG A 30 -3.01 -1.53 -7.35
N LYS A 31 -4.08 -1.24 -6.65
CA LYS A 31 -4.31 -1.81 -5.33
C LYS A 31 -3.94 -3.29 -5.45
N LEU A 32 -3.12 -3.79 -4.55
CA LEU A 32 -2.85 -5.23 -4.52
C LEU A 32 -4.19 -5.96 -4.54
N SER A 33 -4.31 -7.02 -5.35
CA SER A 33 -5.46 -7.90 -5.28
C SER A 33 -5.54 -8.51 -3.87
N ALA A 34 -6.70 -8.95 -3.43
CA ALA A 34 -6.85 -9.63 -2.14
C ALA A 34 -5.92 -10.85 -2.05
N HIS A 35 -5.73 -11.57 -3.17
CA HIS A 35 -4.80 -12.69 -3.26
C HIS A 35 -3.34 -12.26 -3.08
N ASP A 36 -2.89 -11.23 -3.80
CA ASP A 36 -1.52 -10.70 -3.69
C ASP A 36 -1.24 -10.17 -2.28
N LEU A 37 -2.20 -9.43 -1.69
CA LEU A 37 -2.11 -8.94 -0.32
C LEU A 37 -2.04 -10.10 0.68
N GLY A 38 -2.78 -11.18 0.44
CA GLY A 38 -2.71 -12.41 1.23
C GLY A 38 -1.33 -13.04 1.18
N LEU A 39 -0.75 -13.21 -0.01
CA LEU A 39 0.58 -13.80 -0.19
C LEU A 39 1.68 -12.96 0.49
N VAL A 40 1.63 -11.64 0.38
CA VAL A 40 2.58 -10.74 1.08
C VAL A 40 2.39 -10.85 2.59
N SER A 41 1.15 -10.89 3.07
CA SER A 41 0.87 -11.06 4.50
C SER A 41 1.39 -12.39 5.04
N LEU A 42 1.19 -13.50 4.31
CA LEU A 42 1.76 -14.81 4.67
C LEU A 42 3.29 -14.79 4.69
N ALA A 43 3.92 -14.15 3.69
CA ALA A 43 5.38 -14.02 3.64
C ALA A 43 5.93 -13.25 4.84
N LEU A 44 5.27 -12.18 5.27
CA LEU A 44 5.66 -11.42 6.46
C LEU A 44 5.40 -12.19 7.76
N LEU A 45 4.32 -12.97 7.82
CA LEU A 45 4.02 -13.84 8.97
C LEU A 45 4.97 -15.03 9.06
N ASN A 46 5.60 -15.43 7.96
CA ASN A 46 6.67 -16.43 7.97
C ASN A 46 7.95 -15.93 8.67
N GLU A 47 8.16 -14.62 8.70
CA GLU A 47 9.25 -13.97 9.43
C GLU A 47 8.95 -13.88 10.95
N GLY A 48 7.68 -14.02 11.36
CA GLY A 48 7.24 -13.99 12.75
C GLY A 48 5.78 -13.57 12.93
N GLU A 49 5.24 -13.82 14.10
CA GLU A 49 3.88 -13.39 14.44
C GLU A 49 3.77 -11.86 14.41
N SER A 50 2.60 -11.37 13.99
CA SER A 50 2.36 -9.95 13.87
C SER A 50 0.88 -9.61 14.05
N TYR A 51 0.57 -8.34 14.28
CA TYR A 51 -0.80 -7.82 14.32
C TYR A 51 -1.09 -6.93 13.11
N GLY A 52 -2.38 -6.74 12.78
CA GLY A 52 -2.78 -6.13 11.51
C GLY A 52 -2.14 -4.78 11.20
N SER A 53 -2.05 -3.84 12.17
CA SER A 53 -1.42 -2.55 11.89
C SER A 53 0.08 -2.68 11.63
N ARG A 54 0.79 -3.60 12.33
CA ARG A 54 2.21 -3.85 12.07
C ARG A 54 2.45 -4.47 10.69
N LEU A 55 1.55 -5.36 10.24
CA LEU A 55 1.59 -5.87 8.87
C LEU A 55 1.42 -4.74 7.84
N SER A 56 0.48 -3.80 8.07
CA SER A 56 0.35 -2.62 7.22
C SER A 56 1.62 -1.77 7.18
N ASP A 57 2.27 -1.58 8.34
CA ASP A 57 3.53 -0.82 8.46
C ASP A 57 4.66 -1.52 7.69
N HIS A 58 4.78 -2.84 7.82
CA HIS A 58 5.80 -3.61 7.08
C HIS A 58 5.58 -3.55 5.57
N ILE A 59 4.32 -3.65 5.08
CA ILE A 59 4.02 -3.53 3.64
C ILE A 59 4.35 -2.11 3.14
N GLU A 60 4.10 -1.10 3.94
CA GLU A 60 4.50 0.27 3.64
C GLU A 60 6.02 0.41 3.55
N GLN A 61 6.77 -0.17 4.49
CA GLN A 61 8.23 -0.19 4.45
C GLN A 61 8.78 -0.92 3.22
N LEU A 62 8.25 -2.10 2.88
CA LEU A 62 8.63 -2.85 1.68
C LEU A 62 8.47 -2.02 0.39
N SER A 63 7.50 -1.14 0.36
CA SER A 63 7.23 -0.26 -0.76
C SER A 63 7.87 1.14 -0.63
N ASN A 64 8.78 1.35 0.32
CA ASN A 64 9.36 2.66 0.63
C ASN A 64 8.28 3.76 0.79
N GLY A 65 7.19 3.44 1.48
CA GLY A 65 6.08 4.35 1.71
C GLY A 65 5.09 4.50 0.54
N PHE A 66 5.33 3.81 -0.58
CA PHE A 66 4.48 3.91 -1.77
C PHE A 66 3.08 3.32 -1.57
N TYR A 67 2.99 2.18 -0.86
CA TYR A 67 1.73 1.48 -0.66
C TYR A 67 1.56 1.04 0.79
N ARG A 68 0.42 1.43 1.38
CA ARG A 68 -0.03 0.99 2.70
C ARG A 68 -1.46 0.47 2.57
N PRO A 69 -1.72 -0.82 2.86
CA PRO A 69 -3.08 -1.33 2.84
C PRO A 69 -3.93 -0.67 3.94
N SER A 70 -5.14 -0.24 3.58
CA SER A 70 -6.10 0.26 4.57
C SER A 70 -6.62 -0.89 5.45
N PRO A 71 -7.10 -0.60 6.68
CA PRO A 71 -7.73 -1.61 7.52
C PRO A 71 -8.87 -2.35 6.82
N GLY A 72 -9.70 -1.64 6.03
CA GLY A 72 -10.79 -2.22 5.25
C GLY A 72 -10.36 -3.18 4.15
N MET A 73 -9.10 -3.12 3.72
CA MET A 73 -8.53 -4.09 2.78
C MET A 73 -7.83 -5.24 3.48
N LEU A 74 -7.05 -4.95 4.53
CA LEU A 74 -6.20 -5.94 5.17
C LEU A 74 -6.98 -6.92 6.04
N TYR A 75 -7.91 -6.42 6.88
CA TYR A 75 -8.62 -7.31 7.82
C TYR A 75 -9.53 -8.34 7.14
N PRO A 76 -10.27 -8.06 6.04
CA PRO A 76 -10.98 -9.09 5.29
C PRO A 76 -10.04 -10.17 4.73
N VAL A 77 -8.86 -9.79 4.26
CA VAL A 77 -7.84 -10.74 3.78
C VAL A 77 -7.34 -11.63 4.92
N LEU A 78 -6.97 -11.05 6.06
CA LEU A 78 -6.54 -11.82 7.24
C LEU A 78 -7.66 -12.73 7.77
N GLY A 79 -8.92 -12.28 7.73
CA GLY A 79 -10.10 -13.09 8.05
C GLY A 79 -10.20 -14.32 7.14
N GLY A 80 -10.15 -14.12 5.83
CA GLY A 80 -10.20 -15.22 4.85
C GLY A 80 -9.02 -16.18 4.95
N LEU A 81 -7.82 -15.71 5.31
CA LEU A 81 -6.67 -16.57 5.58
C LEU A 81 -6.90 -17.41 6.85
N THR A 82 -7.52 -16.83 7.88
CA THR A 82 -7.86 -17.55 9.13
C THR A 82 -8.95 -18.60 8.88
N GLU A 83 -10.00 -18.26 8.14
CA GLU A 83 -11.08 -19.18 7.76
C GLU A 83 -10.58 -20.38 6.95
N ARG A 84 -9.54 -20.17 6.13
CA ARG A 84 -8.87 -21.22 5.35
C ARG A 84 -7.86 -22.02 6.16
N GLY A 85 -7.66 -21.72 7.45
CA GLY A 85 -6.69 -22.38 8.30
C GLY A 85 -5.22 -22.07 8.01
N LEU A 86 -4.92 -21.10 7.12
CA LEU A 86 -3.55 -20.73 6.75
C LEU A 86 -2.86 -19.86 7.80
N VAL A 87 -3.65 -19.22 8.65
CA VAL A 87 -3.20 -18.35 9.75
C VAL A 87 -4.01 -18.66 10.98
N SER A 88 -3.36 -18.80 12.11
CA SER A 88 -4.00 -18.81 13.43
C SER A 88 -4.10 -17.38 13.96
N GLN A 89 -5.19 -17.08 14.68
CA GLN A 89 -5.42 -15.79 15.31
C GLN A 89 -5.51 -15.94 16.81
N GLN A 90 -4.74 -15.18 17.55
CA GLN A 90 -4.81 -15.11 19.00
C GLN A 90 -5.05 -13.68 19.47
N ARG A 91 -6.02 -13.49 20.37
CA ARG A 91 -6.27 -12.18 20.97
C ARG A 91 -5.39 -12.00 22.21
N GLN A 92 -4.61 -10.91 22.20
CA GLN A 92 -3.80 -10.50 23.35
C GLN A 92 -4.18 -9.06 23.71
N GLY A 93 -4.95 -8.88 24.76
CA GLY A 93 -5.52 -7.59 25.15
C GLY A 93 -6.44 -7.02 24.05
N ARG A 94 -6.12 -5.83 23.55
CA ARG A 94 -6.88 -5.15 22.49
C ARG A 94 -6.44 -5.52 21.07
N ARG A 95 -5.35 -6.30 20.92
CA ARG A 95 -4.77 -6.65 19.63
C ARG A 95 -5.06 -8.10 19.26
N LYS A 96 -5.21 -8.36 17.96
CA LYS A 96 -5.27 -9.68 17.37
C LYS A 96 -3.92 -9.96 16.71
N TYR A 97 -3.22 -10.97 17.22
CA TYR A 97 -1.98 -11.46 16.66
C TYR A 97 -2.28 -12.59 15.68
N TYR A 98 -1.54 -12.63 14.60
CA TYR A 98 -1.64 -13.64 13.56
C TYR A 98 -0.32 -14.37 13.45
N ARG A 99 -0.40 -15.70 13.30
CA ARG A 99 0.75 -16.58 13.12
C ARG A 99 0.46 -17.53 11.97
N LEU A 100 1.49 -17.82 11.17
CA LEU A 100 1.40 -18.83 10.13
C LEU A 100 1.17 -20.22 10.76
N THR A 101 0.33 -21.04 10.11
CA THR A 101 0.12 -22.46 10.46
C THR A 101 0.99 -23.34 9.56
N ASP A 102 1.05 -24.65 9.81
CA ASP A 102 1.74 -25.61 8.95
C ASP A 102 1.12 -25.63 7.54
N GLU A 103 -0.20 -25.54 7.45
CA GLU A 103 -0.93 -25.39 6.19
C GLU A 103 -0.59 -24.08 5.49
N GLY A 104 -0.42 -23.00 6.28
CA GLY A 104 0.02 -21.69 5.77
C GLY A 104 1.44 -21.74 5.22
N HIS A 105 2.35 -22.46 5.88
CA HIS A 105 3.71 -22.71 5.37
C HIS A 105 3.68 -23.50 4.07
N ALA A 106 2.90 -24.58 3.99
CA ALA A 106 2.75 -25.38 2.79
C ALA A 106 2.19 -24.55 1.62
N TYR A 107 1.14 -23.76 1.88
CA TYR A 107 0.54 -22.87 0.89
C TYR A 107 1.54 -21.81 0.42
N LEU A 108 2.28 -21.15 1.33
CA LEU A 108 3.28 -20.16 0.97
C LEU A 108 4.40 -20.76 0.11
N ASN A 109 4.82 -22.00 0.39
CA ASN A 109 5.81 -22.72 -0.41
C ASN A 109 5.29 -23.01 -1.82
N GLU A 110 4.04 -23.44 -1.97
CA GLU A 110 3.38 -23.66 -3.27
C GLU A 110 3.37 -22.37 -4.11
N TYR A 111 3.04 -21.24 -3.48
CA TYR A 111 2.95 -19.94 -4.15
C TYR A 111 4.21 -19.06 -3.99
N ALA A 112 5.35 -19.64 -3.58
CA ALA A 112 6.58 -18.91 -3.27
C ALA A 112 7.06 -18.02 -4.43
N THR A 113 6.94 -18.48 -5.66
CA THR A 113 7.33 -17.70 -6.85
C THR A 113 6.43 -16.47 -7.02
N THR A 114 5.13 -16.63 -6.81
CA THR A 114 4.16 -15.54 -6.89
C THR A 114 4.36 -14.55 -5.75
N ALA A 115 4.53 -15.02 -4.52
CA ALA A 115 4.81 -14.19 -3.35
C ALA A 115 6.07 -13.33 -3.55
N ARG A 116 7.17 -13.94 -4.03
CA ARG A 116 8.41 -13.22 -4.37
C ARG A 116 8.21 -12.18 -5.46
N ARG A 117 7.42 -12.50 -6.49
CA ARG A 117 7.10 -11.54 -7.58
C ARG A 117 6.30 -10.35 -7.07
N VAL A 118 5.31 -10.57 -6.20
CA VAL A 118 4.52 -9.49 -5.61
C VAL A 118 5.39 -8.61 -4.71
N ARG A 119 6.23 -9.21 -3.86
CA ARG A 119 7.19 -8.49 -3.02
C ARG A 119 8.14 -7.64 -3.87
N ALA A 120 8.78 -8.22 -4.89
CA ALA A 120 9.68 -7.51 -5.80
C ALA A 120 9.00 -6.35 -6.54
N ARG A 121 7.70 -6.51 -6.89
CA ARG A 121 6.89 -5.44 -7.50
C ARG A 121 6.68 -4.27 -6.55
N LEU A 122 6.38 -4.53 -5.27
CA LEU A 122 6.24 -3.49 -4.23
C LEU A 122 7.56 -2.74 -4.02
N GLU A 123 8.65 -3.46 -3.84
CA GLU A 123 10.00 -2.89 -3.68
C GLU A 123 10.43 -2.08 -4.91
N SER A 124 10.14 -2.57 -6.12
CA SER A 124 10.44 -1.87 -7.38
C SER A 124 9.62 -0.59 -7.52
N ALA A 125 8.35 -0.59 -7.13
CA ALA A 125 7.51 0.60 -7.17
C ALA A 125 8.07 1.70 -6.25
N GLY A 126 8.49 1.33 -5.05
CA GLY A 126 9.14 2.25 -4.12
C GLY A 126 10.46 2.82 -4.66
N ARG A 127 11.33 1.96 -5.22
CA ARG A 127 12.60 2.42 -5.84
C ARG A 127 12.37 3.36 -7.02
N LYS A 128 11.40 3.07 -7.90
CA LYS A 128 11.06 3.93 -9.04
C LYS A 128 10.56 5.30 -8.58
N LEU A 129 9.74 5.33 -7.55
CA LEU A 129 9.26 6.58 -6.98
C LEU A 129 10.42 7.41 -6.40
N ASN A 130 11.31 6.78 -5.63
CA ASN A 130 12.48 7.45 -5.09
C ASN A 130 13.42 7.95 -6.20
N ALA A 131 13.65 7.14 -7.25
CA ALA A 131 14.46 7.55 -8.41
C ALA A 131 13.82 8.71 -9.17
N LEU A 132 12.49 8.73 -9.31
CA LEU A 132 11.79 9.85 -9.94
C LEU A 132 11.94 11.13 -9.11
N PHE A 133 11.81 11.05 -7.78
CA PHE A 133 12.05 12.20 -6.92
C PHE A 133 13.52 12.65 -6.96
N ALA A 134 14.47 11.73 -7.00
CA ALA A 134 15.89 12.06 -7.17
C ALA A 134 16.16 12.74 -8.52
N SER A 135 15.56 12.26 -9.62
CA SER A 135 15.73 12.89 -10.95
C SER A 135 15.06 14.26 -11.03
N LEU A 136 13.89 14.43 -10.39
CA LEU A 136 13.25 15.76 -10.29
C LEU A 136 14.10 16.72 -9.45
N SER A 137 14.81 16.22 -8.44
CA SER A 137 15.78 17.01 -7.69
C SER A 137 16.99 17.38 -8.56
N GLN A 138 17.46 16.47 -9.40
CA GLN A 138 18.61 16.72 -10.31
C GLN A 138 18.28 17.67 -11.48
N THR A 139 17.03 17.73 -11.95
CA THR A 139 16.63 18.71 -12.98
C THR A 139 16.48 20.13 -12.41
N LEU A 140 16.56 20.28 -11.09
CA LEU A 140 16.68 21.58 -10.42
C LEU A 140 18.13 21.97 -10.15
N ASP A 141 19.10 21.09 -10.52
CA ASP A 141 20.53 21.28 -10.33
C ASP A 141 21.16 22.02 -11.52
N ASP A 142 20.88 23.31 -11.60
CA ASP A 142 21.88 24.25 -12.06
C ASP A 142 22.11 25.23 -10.90
N GLU A 143 23.02 24.87 -10.03
CA GLU A 143 23.73 25.64 -9.02
C GLU A 143 23.77 24.96 -7.63
N THR A 144 24.93 24.83 -7.13
CA THR A 144 25.59 24.33 -5.92
C THR A 144 24.82 24.32 -4.57
N GLU A 145 23.62 24.87 -4.45
CA GLU A 145 22.79 24.90 -3.22
C GLU A 145 21.56 23.98 -3.24
N ALA A 146 21.24 23.35 -4.36
CA ALA A 146 20.00 22.60 -4.50
C ALA A 146 20.02 21.20 -3.86
N MET A 147 21.18 20.54 -3.71
CA MET A 147 21.26 19.21 -3.10
C MET A 147 20.92 19.19 -1.60
N PRO A 148 21.40 20.11 -0.76
CA PRO A 148 20.96 20.18 0.63
C PRO A 148 19.47 20.43 0.76
N LEU A 149 18.91 21.35 -0.04
CA LEU A 149 17.48 21.68 -0.01
C LEU A 149 16.58 20.50 -0.41
N ALA A 150 16.97 19.70 -1.40
CA ALA A 150 16.21 18.52 -1.82
C ALA A 150 16.18 17.44 -0.70
N GLN A 151 17.30 17.26 0.02
CA GLN A 151 17.37 16.36 1.17
C GLN A 151 16.51 16.87 2.34
N ASP A 152 16.56 18.17 2.62
CA ASP A 152 15.76 18.81 3.66
C ASP A 152 14.26 18.74 3.36
N MET A 153 13.87 18.94 2.10
CA MET A 153 12.49 18.78 1.64
C MET A 153 12.01 17.33 1.79
N LEU A 154 12.86 16.34 1.50
CA LEU A 154 12.54 14.94 1.71
C LEU A 154 12.39 14.63 3.21
N GLY A 155 13.31 15.12 4.05
CA GLY A 155 13.25 15.01 5.50
C GLY A 155 11.95 15.59 6.05
N ALA A 156 11.63 16.83 5.71
CA ALA A 156 10.41 17.52 6.15
C ALA A 156 9.12 16.76 5.75
N ARG A 157 9.09 16.15 4.56
CA ARG A 157 7.95 15.31 4.12
C ARG A 157 7.85 14.01 4.92
N MET A 158 8.98 13.39 5.26
CA MET A 158 9.02 12.19 6.09
C MET A 158 8.55 12.49 7.51
N ASP A 159 9.00 13.61 8.09
CA ASP A 159 8.59 14.06 9.43
C ASP A 159 7.10 14.39 9.48
N LEU A 160 6.59 15.11 8.47
CA LEU A 160 5.15 15.37 8.34
C LEU A 160 4.34 14.08 8.25
N LYS A 161 4.81 13.11 7.47
CA LYS A 161 4.16 11.79 7.35
C LYS A 161 4.17 11.04 8.67
N ALA A 162 5.29 11.06 9.42
CA ALA A 162 5.41 10.44 10.73
C ALA A 162 4.45 11.09 11.74
N ALA A 163 4.43 12.43 11.83
CA ALA A 163 3.54 13.18 12.70
C ALA A 163 2.05 12.91 12.41
N LEU A 164 1.67 12.81 11.11
CA LEU A 164 0.32 12.43 10.72
C LEU A 164 -0.02 11.00 11.10
N HIS A 165 0.96 10.09 11.05
CA HIS A 165 0.78 8.72 11.51
C HIS A 165 0.53 8.66 13.02
N GLU A 166 1.30 9.36 13.80
CA GLU A 166 1.17 9.44 15.26
C GLU A 166 -0.16 10.07 15.67
N SER A 167 -0.63 11.05 14.90
CA SER A 167 -1.89 11.76 15.18
C SER A 167 -3.15 10.94 14.90
N ARG A 168 -3.06 9.73 14.33
CA ARG A 168 -4.24 8.89 13.98
C ARG A 168 -5.10 8.51 15.18
N HIS A 169 -4.51 8.44 16.35
CA HIS A 169 -5.21 8.13 17.60
C HIS A 169 -5.58 9.37 18.43
N ALA A 170 -5.36 10.56 17.88
CA ALA A 170 -5.72 11.81 18.51
C ALA A 170 -7.26 11.98 18.61
N SER A 171 -7.72 12.80 19.55
CA SER A 171 -9.13 13.10 19.70
C SER A 171 -9.74 13.69 18.41
N PRO A 172 -11.06 13.53 18.17
CA PRO A 172 -11.72 14.12 16.99
C PRO A 172 -11.52 15.63 16.86
N ALA A 173 -11.43 16.35 17.99
CA ALA A 173 -11.14 17.79 18.01
C ALA A 173 -9.71 18.08 17.56
N ALA A 174 -8.73 17.26 17.95
CA ALA A 174 -7.35 17.40 17.50
C ALA A 174 -7.23 17.05 16.00
N GLN A 175 -7.88 16.01 15.53
CA GLN A 175 -7.90 15.64 14.11
C GLN A 175 -8.48 16.76 13.22
N ARG A 176 -9.53 17.45 13.67
CA ARG A 176 -10.08 18.63 12.96
C ARG A 176 -9.07 19.78 12.87
N ARG A 177 -8.35 20.08 13.95
CA ARG A 177 -7.30 21.11 13.94
C ARG A 177 -6.15 20.73 13.00
N ILE A 178 -5.74 19.47 13.00
CA ILE A 178 -4.70 18.97 12.08
C ILE A 178 -5.16 19.10 10.63
N LEU A 179 -6.43 18.78 10.32
CA LEU A 179 -6.99 18.94 8.98
C LEU A 179 -6.91 20.39 8.51
N LEU A 180 -7.29 21.35 9.36
CA LEU A 180 -7.22 22.78 9.03
C LEU A 180 -5.77 23.24 8.81
N LEU A 181 -4.83 22.78 9.64
CA LEU A 181 -3.39 23.06 9.47
C LEU A 181 -2.87 22.53 8.13
N LEU A 182 -3.24 21.33 7.75
CA LEU A 182 -2.83 20.74 6.47
C LEU A 182 -3.39 21.52 5.28
N GLN A 183 -4.65 21.95 5.36
CA GLN A 183 -5.28 22.74 4.30
C GLN A 183 -4.62 24.11 4.15
N ASP A 184 -4.36 24.81 5.24
CA ASP A 184 -3.67 26.11 5.26
C ASP A 184 -2.23 25.99 4.73
N THR A 185 -1.49 24.98 5.20
CA THR A 185 -0.12 24.72 4.73
C THR A 185 -0.08 24.43 3.24
N ALA A 186 -1.03 23.61 2.75
CA ALA A 186 -1.10 23.28 1.33
C ALA A 186 -1.44 24.51 0.45
N ALA A 187 -2.25 25.45 0.96
CA ALA A 187 -2.52 26.71 0.27
C ALA A 187 -1.26 27.58 0.18
N ARG A 188 -0.57 27.77 1.31
CA ARG A 188 0.68 28.56 1.37
C ARG A 188 1.78 27.98 0.46
N ILE A 189 1.95 26.64 0.43
CA ILE A 189 2.92 26.02 -0.47
C ILE A 189 2.60 26.32 -1.93
N ARG A 190 1.31 26.32 -2.33
CA ARG A 190 0.93 26.67 -3.71
C ARG A 190 1.20 28.14 -4.03
N ASP A 191 0.95 29.04 -3.08
CA ASP A 191 1.22 30.47 -3.26
C ASP A 191 2.73 30.73 -3.41
N GLU A 192 3.58 30.08 -2.60
CA GLU A 192 5.04 30.18 -2.73
C GLU A 192 5.56 29.62 -4.05
N ALA A 193 4.98 28.51 -4.54
CA ALA A 193 5.37 27.90 -5.80
C ALA A 193 4.98 28.71 -7.05
N GLN A 194 4.15 29.77 -6.91
CA GLN A 194 3.70 30.66 -8.00
C GLN A 194 4.44 31.99 -8.02
N ARG A 195 5.29 32.26 -7.03
CA ARG A 195 6.13 33.48 -6.95
C ARG A 195 7.43 33.32 -7.72
#